data_34c2bdb152ca9b690b63dbd626eb9080
#
_entry.id   34c2bdb152ca9b690b63dbd626eb9080
#
_cell.length_a   1.000
_cell.length_b   1.000
_cell.length_c   1.000
_cell.angle_alpha   90.00
_cell.angle_beta   90.00
_cell.angle_gamma   90.00
#
_symmetry.space_group_name_H-M   'P 1'
#
loop_
_entity.id
_entity.type
_entity.pdbx_description
1 polymer ?
#
loop_
_entity_poly.entity_id
_entity_poly.type
_entity_poly.pdbx_seq_one_letter_code
_entity_poly.pdbx_strand_id
1 'polypeptide(L)'
;MRQYLDLMERVLSEGVEKGDRTGVGTRSIFGHQLRFDLSAGFPLVTTKKLHLKSIIYELLWFLRGDTNVKYLDDHGVTIWDEWADENGDLGPVYGRQWRSWPAPDGRSIDQIADVLAEIRRNPNSRRLIVTAWNPGENDRMALSPCHCLFQFNVADGALSCQLYQRSADVFLGVPFNIASYALLTLMVAQVSGLKPGVFIHTFGDAHLYLNHVEQAKEQLTRDPRPFPTLKIAPKSDLFAFEYEDFTLEGYRAHPSIKAPIAV
;
A
#
# COMPACT_ATOMS: atom_id res chain seq x y z
N MET A 1 7.69 -14.21 -2.90
CA MET A 1 7.02 -14.05 -1.58
C MET A 1 7.94 -14.39 -0.40
N ARG A 2 9.03 -15.13 -0.63
CA ARG A 2 9.97 -15.52 0.44
C ARG A 2 10.52 -14.31 1.21
N GLN A 3 10.90 -13.23 0.53
CA GLN A 3 11.43 -12.01 1.15
C GLN A 3 10.49 -11.38 2.20
N TYR A 4 9.17 -11.53 2.05
CA TYR A 4 8.20 -11.07 3.07
C TYR A 4 8.25 -11.98 4.32
N LEU A 5 8.37 -13.28 4.16
CA LEU A 5 8.54 -14.20 5.27
C LEU A 5 9.89 -13.97 5.98
N ASP A 6 10.94 -13.71 5.21
CA ASP A 6 12.27 -13.40 5.77
C ASP A 6 12.25 -12.11 6.61
N LEU A 7 11.48 -11.08 6.19
CA LEU A 7 11.23 -9.90 7.02
C LEU A 7 10.54 -10.27 8.34
N MET A 8 9.47 -11.07 8.28
CA MET A 8 8.72 -11.48 9.48
C MET A 8 9.60 -12.30 10.43
N GLU A 9 10.39 -13.23 9.91
CA GLU A 9 11.34 -14.03 10.69
C GLU A 9 12.41 -13.14 11.34
N ARG A 10 12.92 -12.16 10.58
CA ARG A 10 13.89 -11.19 11.08
C ARG A 10 13.33 -10.33 12.22
N VAL A 11 12.08 -9.84 12.09
CA VAL A 11 11.43 -9.10 13.19
C VAL A 11 11.26 -9.97 14.44
N LEU A 12 10.91 -11.25 14.27
CA LEU A 12 10.77 -12.18 15.42
C LEU A 12 12.11 -12.48 16.10
N SER A 13 13.21 -12.62 15.32
CA SER A 13 14.51 -13.05 15.85
C SER A 13 15.40 -11.89 16.31
N GLU A 14 15.37 -10.74 15.60
CA GLU A 14 16.28 -9.62 15.85
C GLU A 14 15.55 -8.38 16.41
N GLY A 15 14.21 -8.37 16.37
CA GLY A 15 13.43 -7.21 16.78
C GLY A 15 13.51 -6.90 18.26
N VAL A 16 13.57 -5.61 18.59
CA VAL A 16 13.55 -5.10 19.97
C VAL A 16 12.11 -4.86 20.41
N GLU A 17 11.77 -5.28 21.62
CA GLU A 17 10.45 -4.99 22.20
C GLU A 17 10.34 -3.53 22.62
N LYS A 18 9.21 -2.93 22.27
CA LYS A 18 8.86 -1.52 22.60
C LYS A 18 7.40 -1.42 23.01
N GLY A 19 7.13 -0.49 23.90
CA GLY A 19 5.76 0.00 24.10
C GLY A 19 5.28 0.76 22.87
N ASP A 20 3.96 0.79 22.67
CA ASP A 20 3.31 1.54 21.60
C ASP A 20 2.06 2.27 22.09
N ARG A 21 1.46 3.10 21.24
CA ARG A 21 0.25 3.88 21.55
C ARG A 21 -0.95 3.01 21.95
N THR A 22 -1.05 1.81 21.41
CA THR A 22 -2.19 0.91 21.66
C THR A 22 -2.07 0.15 22.99
N GLY A 23 -0.90 0.19 23.63
CA GLY A 23 -0.61 -0.57 24.86
C GLY A 23 -0.40 -2.06 24.67
N VAL A 24 -0.49 -2.58 23.44
CA VAL A 24 -0.22 -4.00 23.11
C VAL A 24 1.27 -4.31 23.18
N GLY A 25 2.10 -3.35 22.79
CA GLY A 25 3.54 -3.54 22.59
C GLY A 25 3.86 -4.15 21.23
N THR A 26 5.06 -3.88 20.78
CA THR A 26 5.57 -4.36 19.49
C THR A 26 6.97 -4.92 19.61
N ARG A 27 7.33 -5.81 18.70
CA ARG A 27 8.71 -6.20 18.41
C ARG A 27 9.09 -5.61 17.07
N SER A 28 10.15 -4.82 16.99
CA SER A 28 10.46 -4.04 15.79
C SER A 28 11.94 -4.04 15.41
N ILE A 29 12.18 -3.89 14.10
CA ILE A 29 13.48 -3.53 13.51
C ILE A 29 13.36 -2.18 12.82
N PHE A 30 14.46 -1.43 12.74
CA PHE A 30 14.49 -0.15 12.02
C PHE A 30 15.31 -0.28 10.75
N GLY A 31 14.66 -0.02 9.60
CA GLY A 31 15.30 -0.08 8.29
C GLY A 31 15.29 -1.50 7.68
N HIS A 32 14.48 -1.67 6.63
CA HIS A 32 14.46 -2.87 5.80
C HIS A 32 13.94 -2.54 4.39
N GLN A 33 14.23 -3.39 3.42
CA GLN A 33 13.72 -3.23 2.07
C GLN A 33 13.35 -4.57 1.44
N LEU A 34 12.17 -4.62 0.81
CA LEU A 34 11.71 -5.73 -0.02
C LEU A 34 11.69 -5.32 -1.50
N ARG A 35 11.84 -6.28 -2.41
CA ARG A 35 11.78 -6.05 -3.86
C ARG A 35 10.95 -7.13 -4.53
N PHE A 36 10.01 -6.71 -5.40
CA PHE A 36 9.10 -7.60 -6.13
C PHE A 36 9.18 -7.29 -7.62
N ASP A 37 9.62 -8.25 -8.41
CA ASP A 37 9.56 -8.18 -9.86
C ASP A 37 8.10 -8.38 -10.30
N LEU A 38 7.47 -7.33 -10.83
CA LEU A 38 6.07 -7.36 -11.24
C LEU A 38 5.87 -8.11 -12.56
N SER A 39 6.93 -8.38 -13.32
CA SER A 39 6.86 -9.24 -14.50
C SER A 39 6.69 -10.73 -14.14
N ALA A 40 7.08 -11.12 -12.93
CA ALA A 40 6.94 -12.50 -12.42
C ALA A 40 5.53 -12.83 -11.89
N GLY A 41 4.64 -11.85 -11.82
CA GLY A 41 3.27 -11.99 -11.34
C GLY A 41 2.89 -10.95 -10.28
N PHE A 42 1.65 -10.99 -9.83
CA PHE A 42 1.12 -10.04 -8.84
C PHE A 42 1.50 -10.48 -7.42
N PRO A 43 2.22 -9.65 -6.63
CA PRO A 43 2.77 -10.06 -5.33
C PRO A 43 1.71 -10.07 -4.21
N LEU A 44 0.61 -10.79 -4.42
CA LEU A 44 -0.40 -11.05 -3.40
C LEU A 44 0.06 -12.20 -2.52
N VAL A 45 0.13 -11.98 -1.21
CA VAL A 45 0.59 -12.99 -0.23
C VAL A 45 -0.21 -14.27 -0.35
N THR A 46 0.49 -15.43 -0.44
CA THR A 46 -0.12 -16.75 -0.59
C THR A 46 -0.03 -17.61 0.68
N THR A 47 0.77 -17.24 1.66
CA THR A 47 0.90 -17.93 2.94
C THR A 47 -0.27 -17.69 3.90
N LYS A 48 -1.10 -16.69 3.61
CA LYS A 48 -2.47 -16.52 4.14
C LYS A 48 -3.33 -15.83 3.08
N LYS A 49 -4.64 -16.13 3.08
CA LYS A 49 -5.58 -15.49 2.15
C LYS A 49 -5.81 -14.04 2.54
N LEU A 50 -5.65 -13.14 1.56
CA LEU A 50 -5.96 -11.71 1.68
C LEU A 50 -7.29 -11.37 1.02
N HIS A 51 -7.92 -10.29 1.47
CA HIS A 51 -9.17 -9.78 0.90
C HIS A 51 -8.85 -8.73 -0.18
N LEU A 52 -8.58 -9.20 -1.42
CA LEU A 52 -8.19 -8.32 -2.54
C LEU A 52 -9.22 -7.23 -2.82
N LYS A 53 -10.51 -7.49 -2.61
CA LYS A 53 -11.57 -6.50 -2.79
C LYS A 53 -11.30 -5.23 -1.97
N SER A 54 -10.94 -5.36 -0.71
CA SER A 54 -10.61 -4.20 0.14
C SER A 54 -9.40 -3.44 -0.39
N ILE A 55 -8.36 -4.15 -0.87
CA ILE A 55 -7.16 -3.54 -1.41
C ILE A 55 -7.46 -2.70 -2.66
N ILE A 56 -8.29 -3.22 -3.56
CA ILE A 56 -8.68 -2.51 -4.79
C ILE A 56 -9.51 -1.28 -4.45
N TYR A 57 -10.57 -1.43 -3.64
CA TYR A 57 -11.45 -0.30 -3.29
C TYR A 57 -10.72 0.78 -2.51
N GLU A 58 -9.82 0.43 -1.59
CA GLU A 58 -8.98 1.39 -0.87
C GLU A 58 -8.11 2.21 -1.84
N LEU A 59 -7.43 1.55 -2.79
CA LEU A 59 -6.61 2.25 -3.78
C LEU A 59 -7.46 3.17 -4.68
N LEU A 60 -8.61 2.69 -5.15
CA LEU A 60 -9.54 3.52 -5.95
C LEU A 60 -10.06 4.72 -5.14
N TRP A 61 -10.34 4.53 -3.86
CA TRP A 61 -10.74 5.60 -2.94
C TRP A 61 -9.63 6.66 -2.79
N PHE A 62 -8.38 6.26 -2.59
CA PHE A 62 -7.24 7.18 -2.59
C PHE A 62 -7.12 7.95 -3.92
N LEU A 63 -7.26 7.27 -5.06
CA LEU A 63 -7.18 7.87 -6.39
C LEU A 63 -8.34 8.83 -6.68
N ARG A 64 -9.47 8.71 -6.02
CA ARG A 64 -10.59 9.67 -6.07
C ARG A 64 -10.28 10.94 -5.26
N GLY A 65 -9.28 10.93 -4.39
CA GLY A 65 -8.99 12.04 -3.48
C GLY A 65 -9.97 12.13 -2.32
N ASP A 66 -10.74 11.09 -2.09
CA ASP A 66 -11.76 11.00 -1.05
C ASP A 66 -11.13 10.74 0.32
N THR A 67 -11.82 11.17 1.38
CA THR A 67 -11.43 11.02 2.79
C THR A 67 -12.57 10.45 3.64
N ASN A 68 -13.76 10.30 3.07
CA ASN A 68 -14.93 9.77 3.76
C ASN A 68 -15.08 8.27 3.48
N VAL A 69 -15.32 7.48 4.52
CA VAL A 69 -15.44 6.01 4.42
C VAL A 69 -16.69 5.54 3.68
N LYS A 70 -17.66 6.42 3.46
CA LYS A 70 -18.93 6.07 2.79
C LYS A 70 -18.73 5.31 1.46
N TYR A 71 -17.76 5.72 0.65
CA TYR A 71 -17.45 5.00 -0.61
C TYR A 71 -17.01 3.55 -0.33
N LEU A 72 -16.23 3.34 0.70
CA LEU A 72 -15.76 2.00 1.10
C LEU A 72 -16.93 1.16 1.64
N ASP A 73 -17.74 1.74 2.52
CA ASP A 73 -18.91 1.09 3.13
C ASP A 73 -19.95 0.68 2.10
N ASP A 74 -20.27 1.54 1.14
CA ASP A 74 -21.19 1.26 0.04
C ASP A 74 -20.75 0.02 -0.76
N HIS A 75 -19.45 -0.35 -0.69
CA HIS A 75 -18.89 -1.54 -1.31
C HIS A 75 -18.56 -2.67 -0.33
N GLY A 76 -18.95 -2.54 0.94
CA GLY A 76 -18.73 -3.54 1.99
C GLY A 76 -17.25 -3.68 2.39
N VAL A 77 -16.52 -2.57 2.40
CA VAL A 77 -15.12 -2.47 2.84
C VAL A 77 -15.07 -1.57 4.07
N THR A 78 -14.75 -2.15 5.22
CA THR A 78 -14.85 -1.53 6.56
C THR A 78 -13.48 -1.32 7.23
N ILE A 79 -12.41 -1.36 6.45
CA ILE A 79 -11.03 -1.35 6.98
C ILE A 79 -10.60 0.00 7.56
N TRP A 80 -11.41 1.04 7.45
CA TRP A 80 -11.16 2.38 7.95
C TRP A 80 -12.17 2.87 8.99
N ASP A 81 -13.25 2.12 9.27
CA ASP A 81 -14.37 2.52 10.13
C ASP A 81 -13.94 2.90 11.55
N GLU A 82 -12.96 2.16 12.11
CA GLU A 82 -12.48 2.37 13.49
C GLU A 82 -11.80 3.73 13.71
N TRP A 83 -11.40 4.42 12.63
CA TRP A 83 -10.75 5.74 12.69
C TRP A 83 -11.62 6.88 12.22
N ALA A 84 -12.76 6.58 11.58
CA ALA A 84 -13.66 7.59 11.06
C ALA A 84 -14.42 8.31 12.20
N ASP A 85 -14.70 9.59 12.01
CA ASP A 85 -15.56 10.35 12.90
C ASP A 85 -17.04 9.96 12.72
N GLU A 86 -17.96 10.60 13.45
CA GLU A 86 -19.41 10.37 13.40
C GLU A 86 -20.04 10.64 12.02
N ASN A 87 -19.35 11.39 11.15
CA ASN A 87 -19.76 11.69 9.78
C ASN A 87 -19.07 10.77 8.75
N GLY A 88 -18.23 9.86 9.21
CA GLY A 88 -17.43 8.97 8.36
C GLY A 88 -16.19 9.63 7.76
N ASP A 89 -15.77 10.80 8.25
CA ASP A 89 -14.59 11.50 7.73
C ASP A 89 -13.32 11.14 8.52
N LEU A 90 -12.19 11.06 7.80
CA LEU A 90 -10.88 10.74 8.34
C LEU A 90 -9.94 11.97 8.37
N GLY A 91 -10.45 13.13 7.98
CA GLY A 91 -9.63 14.31 7.76
C GLY A 91 -8.76 14.20 6.49
N PRO A 92 -7.75 15.06 6.32
CA PRO A 92 -7.02 15.17 5.06
C PRO A 92 -5.99 14.03 4.83
N VAL A 93 -6.44 12.75 4.93
CA VAL A 93 -5.60 11.56 4.75
C VAL A 93 -5.22 11.33 3.28
N TYR A 94 -4.44 10.35 3.00
CA TYR A 94 -3.85 9.89 1.73
C TYR A 94 -4.43 10.46 0.44
N GLY A 95 -5.71 10.19 0.14
CA GLY A 95 -6.36 10.63 -1.10
C GLY A 95 -6.36 12.14 -1.26
N ARG A 96 -6.66 12.85 -0.19
CA ARG A 96 -6.62 14.31 -0.15
C ARG A 96 -5.22 14.86 -0.45
N GLN A 97 -4.18 14.27 0.15
CA GLN A 97 -2.81 14.69 -0.07
C GLN A 97 -2.34 14.38 -1.51
N TRP A 98 -2.71 13.23 -2.05
CA TRP A 98 -2.31 12.82 -3.40
C TRP A 98 -2.96 13.67 -4.49
N ARG A 99 -4.25 14.02 -4.31
CA ARG A 99 -5.08 14.61 -5.37
C ARG A 99 -5.38 16.10 -5.18
N SER A 100 -5.17 16.64 -3.99
CA SER A 100 -5.56 18.01 -3.68
C SER A 100 -4.69 18.60 -2.57
N TRP A 101 -3.37 18.54 -2.73
CA TRP A 101 -2.41 19.12 -1.78
C TRP A 101 -2.56 20.64 -1.73
N PRO A 102 -2.74 21.24 -0.52
CA PRO A 102 -2.88 22.69 -0.39
C PRO A 102 -1.52 23.40 -0.56
N ALA A 103 -1.42 24.28 -1.52
CA ALA A 103 -0.25 25.15 -1.67
C ALA A 103 -0.43 26.49 -0.93
N PRO A 104 0.65 27.12 -0.46
CA PRO A 104 0.57 28.40 0.28
C PRO A 104 -0.07 29.55 -0.49
N ASP A 105 -0.07 29.52 -1.82
CA ASP A 105 -0.69 30.50 -2.71
C ASP A 105 -2.17 30.22 -3.01
N GLY A 106 -2.78 29.25 -2.32
CA GLY A 106 -4.18 28.86 -2.46
C GLY A 106 -4.47 27.88 -3.59
N ARG A 107 -3.49 27.48 -4.38
CA ARG A 107 -3.67 26.43 -5.38
C ARG A 107 -3.85 25.06 -4.72
N SER A 108 -4.56 24.18 -5.42
CA SER A 108 -4.59 22.74 -5.13
C SER A 108 -3.68 22.01 -6.12
N ILE A 109 -2.79 21.18 -5.63
CA ILE A 109 -1.84 20.40 -6.42
C ILE A 109 -2.33 18.94 -6.49
N ASP A 110 -2.57 18.45 -7.70
CA ASP A 110 -2.84 17.03 -7.96
C ASP A 110 -1.52 16.30 -8.28
N GLN A 111 -0.88 15.76 -7.24
CA GLN A 111 0.43 15.11 -7.38
C GLN A 111 0.37 13.90 -8.31
N ILE A 112 -0.74 13.14 -8.32
CA ILE A 112 -0.89 11.96 -9.21
C ILE A 112 -0.98 12.40 -10.66
N ALA A 113 -1.81 13.40 -10.97
CA ALA A 113 -1.94 13.92 -12.33
C ALA A 113 -0.61 14.52 -12.83
N ASP A 114 0.10 15.25 -11.97
CA ASP A 114 1.39 15.86 -12.30
C ASP A 114 2.46 14.78 -12.59
N VAL A 115 2.50 13.71 -11.79
CA VAL A 115 3.43 12.60 -12.00
C VAL A 115 3.11 11.85 -13.30
N LEU A 116 1.84 11.60 -13.62
CA LEU A 116 1.43 10.98 -14.88
C LEU A 116 1.82 11.82 -16.09
N ALA A 117 1.59 13.14 -16.02
CA ALA A 117 1.99 14.06 -17.06
C ALA A 117 3.51 14.08 -17.24
N GLU A 118 4.27 14.08 -16.14
CA GLU A 118 5.74 14.08 -16.18
C GLU A 118 6.30 12.76 -16.73
N ILE A 119 5.75 11.59 -16.36
CA ILE A 119 6.14 10.29 -16.93
C ILE A 119 6.02 10.30 -18.45
N ARG A 120 4.92 10.84 -18.98
CA ARG A 120 4.68 10.93 -20.43
C ARG A 120 5.60 11.91 -21.13
N ARG A 121 5.87 13.07 -20.51
CA ARG A 121 6.69 14.14 -21.07
C ARG A 121 8.20 13.88 -20.95
N ASN A 122 8.63 13.35 -19.80
CA ASN A 122 10.04 13.17 -19.46
C ASN A 122 10.21 11.92 -18.57
N PRO A 123 10.20 10.71 -19.13
CA PRO A 123 10.32 9.47 -18.35
C PRO A 123 11.63 9.36 -17.56
N ASN A 124 12.67 10.12 -17.94
CA ASN A 124 13.96 10.16 -17.22
C ASN A 124 13.95 11.10 -16.00
N SER A 125 12.81 11.71 -15.68
CA SER A 125 12.68 12.61 -14.53
C SER A 125 12.97 11.86 -13.22
N ARG A 126 13.70 12.54 -12.32
CA ARG A 126 13.94 12.08 -10.94
C ARG A 126 12.95 12.69 -9.94
N ARG A 127 11.91 13.39 -10.46
CA ARG A 127 10.92 14.12 -9.67
C ARG A 127 9.54 13.44 -9.70
N LEU A 128 9.48 12.16 -10.03
CA LEU A 128 8.25 11.37 -10.08
C LEU A 128 7.86 10.91 -8.67
N ILE A 129 7.58 11.88 -7.78
CA ILE A 129 7.33 11.66 -6.35
C ILE A 129 5.92 12.09 -6.00
N VAL A 130 5.26 11.28 -5.17
CA VAL A 130 3.98 11.60 -4.52
C VAL A 130 4.17 11.43 -3.01
N THR A 131 3.75 12.41 -2.22
CA THR A 131 3.84 12.37 -0.76
C THR A 131 2.47 12.53 -0.11
N ALA A 132 2.22 11.75 0.93
CA ALA A 132 1.07 11.91 1.81
C ALA A 132 1.46 12.57 3.14
N TRP A 133 2.75 12.65 3.46
CA TRP A 133 3.26 13.23 4.69
C TRP A 133 3.26 14.75 4.61
N ASN A 134 2.26 15.38 5.22
CA ASN A 134 2.10 16.82 5.28
C ASN A 134 2.16 17.30 6.75
N PRO A 135 3.33 17.82 7.23
CA PRO A 135 3.47 18.27 8.61
C PRO A 135 2.47 19.38 9.01
N GLY A 136 1.98 20.15 8.05
CA GLY A 136 1.00 21.22 8.30
C GLY A 136 -0.44 20.73 8.47
N GLU A 137 -0.73 19.45 8.21
CA GLU A 137 -2.07 18.89 8.31
C GLU A 137 -2.13 17.55 9.08
N ASN A 138 -0.98 17.01 9.53
CA ASN A 138 -0.95 15.70 10.21
C ASN A 138 -1.79 15.65 11.49
N ASP A 139 -1.92 16.76 12.21
CA ASP A 139 -2.73 16.88 13.42
C ASP A 139 -4.24 16.88 13.17
N ARG A 140 -4.64 17.05 11.90
CA ARG A 140 -6.04 17.01 11.45
C ARG A 140 -6.43 15.65 10.88
N MET A 141 -5.50 14.73 10.74
CA MET A 141 -5.73 13.39 10.21
C MET A 141 -6.10 12.44 11.33
N ALA A 142 -7.14 11.62 11.14
CA ALA A 142 -7.50 10.56 12.07
C ALA A 142 -6.34 9.58 12.31
N LEU A 143 -5.54 9.35 11.26
CA LEU A 143 -4.31 8.56 11.33
C LEU A 143 -3.24 9.19 10.43
N SER A 144 -2.11 9.58 11.02
CA SER A 144 -0.95 10.09 10.25
C SER A 144 -0.44 9.03 9.27
N PRO A 145 -0.15 9.39 8.01
CA PRO A 145 0.20 8.44 6.96
C PRO A 145 1.35 7.51 7.33
N CYS A 146 1.12 6.20 7.32
CA CYS A 146 2.16 5.19 7.51
C CYS A 146 3.03 5.06 6.27
N HIS A 147 2.44 4.96 5.08
CA HIS A 147 3.12 5.02 3.79
C HIS A 147 3.22 6.48 3.35
N CYS A 148 4.40 7.07 3.65
CA CYS A 148 4.61 8.53 3.61
C CYS A 148 4.77 9.08 2.22
N LEU A 149 5.55 8.40 1.37
CA LEU A 149 5.84 8.82 0.00
C LEU A 149 6.18 7.62 -0.87
N PHE A 150 5.95 7.79 -2.17
CA PHE A 150 6.46 6.86 -3.16
C PHE A 150 7.04 7.61 -4.37
N GLN A 151 7.96 6.95 -5.06
CA GLN A 151 8.63 7.47 -6.23
C GLN A 151 8.56 6.46 -7.36
N PHE A 152 8.23 6.92 -8.56
CA PHE A 152 8.37 6.13 -9.78
C PHE A 152 9.74 6.36 -10.44
N ASN A 153 10.17 5.34 -11.18
CA ASN A 153 11.34 5.38 -12.02
C ASN A 153 11.06 4.62 -13.32
N VAL A 154 11.46 5.19 -14.44
CA VAL A 154 11.35 4.54 -15.75
C VAL A 154 12.76 4.19 -16.22
N ALA A 155 12.98 2.91 -16.53
CA ALA A 155 14.22 2.41 -17.12
C ALA A 155 13.89 1.29 -18.12
N ASP A 156 14.53 1.32 -19.28
CA ASP A 156 14.37 0.32 -20.35
C ASP A 156 12.89 0.06 -20.73
N GLY A 157 12.07 1.13 -20.71
CA GLY A 157 10.64 1.05 -21.01
C GLY A 157 9.80 0.37 -19.94
N ALA A 158 10.33 0.16 -18.73
CA ALA A 158 9.64 -0.40 -17.59
C ALA A 158 9.49 0.62 -16.47
N LEU A 159 8.29 0.63 -15.82
CA LEU A 159 7.98 1.48 -14.68
C LEU A 159 8.17 0.71 -13.38
N SER A 160 9.04 1.22 -12.53
CA SER A 160 9.25 0.75 -11.14
C SER A 160 8.70 1.76 -10.14
N CYS A 161 8.33 1.29 -8.96
CA CYS A 161 7.87 2.12 -7.85
C CYS A 161 8.64 1.79 -6.57
N GLN A 162 9.08 2.81 -5.84
CA GLN A 162 9.63 2.66 -4.49
C GLN A 162 8.74 3.37 -3.49
N LEU A 163 8.22 2.63 -2.51
CA LEU A 163 7.47 3.14 -1.37
C LEU A 163 8.40 3.30 -0.16
N TYR A 164 8.30 4.42 0.55
CA TYR A 164 8.79 4.55 1.92
C TYR A 164 7.61 4.53 2.91
N GLN A 165 7.62 3.53 3.79
CA GLN A 165 6.64 3.36 4.87
C GLN A 165 7.34 3.54 6.22
N ARG A 166 6.97 4.60 6.95
CA ARG A 166 7.60 4.96 8.25
C ARG A 166 7.27 3.99 9.38
N SER A 167 6.09 3.39 9.31
CA SER A 167 5.53 2.51 10.35
C SER A 167 4.76 1.39 9.66
N ALA A 168 5.13 0.15 9.92
CA ALA A 168 4.68 -0.99 9.15
C ALA A 168 4.35 -2.20 10.04
N ASP A 169 3.06 -2.46 10.27
CA ASP A 169 2.59 -3.72 10.82
C ASP A 169 2.87 -4.85 9.82
N VAL A 170 3.87 -5.65 10.14
CA VAL A 170 4.36 -6.72 9.25
C VAL A 170 3.31 -7.80 9.04
N PHE A 171 2.43 -8.04 10.02
CA PHE A 171 1.46 -9.14 9.92
C PHE A 171 0.18 -8.72 9.18
N LEU A 172 -0.49 -7.63 9.56
CA LEU A 172 -1.75 -7.21 8.94
C LEU A 172 -1.54 -6.22 7.79
N GLY A 173 -0.77 -5.14 8.00
CA GLY A 173 -0.68 -4.03 7.08
C GLY A 173 0.22 -4.29 5.85
N VAL A 174 1.44 -4.77 6.08
CA VAL A 174 2.44 -4.94 5.00
C VAL A 174 1.94 -5.77 3.82
N PRO A 175 1.23 -6.90 4.01
CA PRO A 175 0.66 -7.66 2.89
C PRO A 175 -0.30 -6.85 2.02
N PHE A 176 -1.13 -6.00 2.62
CA PHE A 176 -2.06 -5.11 1.92
C PHE A 176 -1.28 -4.03 1.15
N ASN A 177 -0.29 -3.40 1.79
CA ASN A 177 0.50 -2.34 1.17
C ASN A 177 1.34 -2.86 0.00
N ILE A 178 1.93 -4.08 0.08
CA ILE A 178 2.62 -4.72 -1.05
C ILE A 178 1.68 -4.84 -2.26
N ALA A 179 0.49 -5.38 -2.06
CA ALA A 179 -0.47 -5.58 -3.15
C ALA A 179 -1.00 -4.25 -3.69
N SER A 180 -1.33 -3.28 -2.82
CA SER A 180 -1.85 -1.97 -3.19
C SER A 180 -0.87 -1.19 -4.08
N TYR A 181 0.41 -1.09 -3.68
CA TYR A 181 1.40 -0.35 -4.46
C TYR A 181 1.88 -1.11 -5.70
N ALA A 182 1.87 -2.44 -5.67
CA ALA A 182 2.06 -3.23 -6.88
C ALA A 182 0.93 -2.97 -7.89
N LEU A 183 -0.33 -2.94 -7.43
CA LEU A 183 -1.50 -2.61 -8.24
C LEU A 183 -1.39 -1.20 -8.83
N LEU A 184 -1.09 -0.19 -8.01
CA LEU A 184 -0.87 1.18 -8.48
C LEU A 184 0.21 1.24 -9.56
N THR A 185 1.33 0.51 -9.38
CA THR A 185 2.41 0.47 -10.36
C THR A 185 1.96 -0.13 -11.68
N LEU A 186 1.19 -1.23 -11.64
CA LEU A 186 0.62 -1.87 -12.84
C LEU A 186 -0.34 -0.94 -13.58
N MET A 187 -1.22 -0.25 -12.85
CA MET A 187 -2.19 0.70 -13.42
C MET A 187 -1.47 1.88 -14.10
N VAL A 188 -0.49 2.50 -13.40
CA VAL A 188 0.29 3.62 -13.96
C VAL A 188 1.12 3.17 -15.16
N ALA A 189 1.74 1.98 -15.12
CA ALA A 189 2.47 1.44 -16.26
C ALA A 189 1.55 1.30 -17.48
N GLN A 190 0.35 0.73 -17.31
CA GLN A 190 -0.62 0.54 -18.39
C GLN A 190 -1.03 1.88 -19.05
N VAL A 191 -1.48 2.86 -18.24
CA VAL A 191 -1.96 4.15 -18.79
C VAL A 191 -0.84 5.01 -19.36
N SER A 192 0.41 4.68 -19.05
CA SER A 192 1.61 5.35 -19.57
C SER A 192 2.26 4.60 -20.74
N GLY A 193 1.71 3.45 -21.16
CA GLY A 193 2.28 2.61 -22.23
C GLY A 193 3.62 1.97 -21.89
N LEU A 194 3.90 1.76 -20.59
CA LEU A 194 5.14 1.19 -20.07
C LEU A 194 4.92 -0.27 -19.62
N LYS A 195 6.01 -1.04 -19.58
CA LYS A 195 6.00 -2.38 -18.98
C LYS A 195 6.07 -2.29 -17.46
N PRO A 196 5.50 -3.26 -16.72
CA PRO A 196 5.74 -3.37 -15.29
C PRO A 196 7.21 -3.65 -15.00
N GLY A 197 7.77 -2.92 -14.04
CA GLY A 197 9.12 -3.10 -13.53
C GLY A 197 9.14 -3.74 -12.14
N VAL A 198 9.82 -3.12 -11.19
CA VAL A 198 10.01 -3.62 -9.83
C VAL A 198 9.24 -2.74 -8.83
N PHE A 199 8.51 -3.36 -7.92
CA PHE A 199 8.02 -2.69 -6.71
C PHE A 199 9.05 -2.87 -5.58
N ILE A 200 9.47 -1.76 -4.98
CA ILE A 200 10.42 -1.71 -3.88
C ILE A 200 9.70 -1.14 -2.66
N HIS A 201 9.68 -1.88 -1.57
CA HIS A 201 9.07 -1.48 -0.31
C HIS A 201 10.14 -1.22 0.74
N THR A 202 10.36 0.03 1.07
CA THR A 202 11.33 0.47 2.07
C THR A 202 10.63 0.83 3.37
N PHE A 203 11.09 0.28 4.48
CA PHE A 203 10.51 0.45 5.79
C PHE A 203 11.39 1.30 6.70
N GLY A 204 10.76 2.16 7.49
CA GLY A 204 11.32 2.73 8.70
C GLY A 204 11.20 1.73 9.85
N ASP A 205 10.20 1.89 10.72
CA ASP A 205 9.88 0.94 11.79
C ASP A 205 9.01 -0.19 11.23
N ALA A 206 9.60 -1.38 11.06
CA ALA A 206 8.89 -2.59 10.70
C ALA A 206 8.66 -3.43 11.96
N HIS A 207 7.40 -3.61 12.34
CA HIS A 207 7.05 -4.19 13.61
C HIS A 207 5.99 -5.28 13.51
N LEU A 208 5.99 -6.14 14.53
CA LEU A 208 4.99 -7.14 14.81
C LEU A 208 4.39 -6.85 16.18
N TYR A 209 3.07 -6.68 16.26
CA TYR A 209 2.40 -6.56 17.56
C TYR A 209 2.58 -7.83 18.38
N LEU A 210 2.75 -7.70 19.70
CA LEU A 210 3.03 -8.85 20.57
C LEU A 210 1.87 -9.87 20.57
N ASN A 211 0.64 -9.42 20.35
CA ASN A 211 -0.54 -10.29 20.21
C ASN A 211 -0.67 -10.95 18.82
N HIS A 212 0.28 -10.69 17.89
CA HIS A 212 0.35 -11.35 16.58
C HIS A 212 1.49 -12.38 16.46
N VAL A 213 2.28 -12.56 17.51
CA VAL A 213 3.48 -13.43 17.48
C VAL A 213 3.15 -14.87 17.10
N GLU A 214 2.10 -15.44 17.68
CA GLU A 214 1.73 -16.83 17.39
C GLU A 214 1.17 -16.99 15.96
N GLN A 215 0.41 -16.02 15.48
CA GLN A 215 -0.09 -15.99 14.11
C GLN A 215 1.05 -15.84 13.08
N ALA A 216 2.06 -15.04 13.40
CA ALA A 216 3.25 -14.91 12.57
C ALA A 216 4.06 -16.21 12.52
N LYS A 217 4.25 -16.88 13.65
CA LYS A 217 4.87 -18.22 13.72
C LYS A 217 4.09 -19.24 12.88
N GLU A 218 2.77 -19.27 13.01
CA GLU A 218 1.91 -20.13 12.17
C GLU A 218 2.13 -19.83 10.69
N GLN A 219 2.11 -18.56 10.29
CA GLN A 219 2.31 -18.17 8.89
C GLN A 219 3.68 -18.60 8.35
N LEU A 220 4.72 -18.55 9.17
CA LEU A 220 6.08 -18.98 8.80
C LEU A 220 6.21 -20.49 8.56
N THR A 221 5.30 -21.31 9.09
CA THR A 221 5.28 -22.77 8.79
C THR A 221 4.74 -23.08 7.38
N ARG A 222 4.19 -22.08 6.66
CA ARG A 222 3.50 -22.28 5.38
C ARG A 222 4.39 -21.94 4.20
N ASP A 223 4.53 -22.89 3.27
CA ASP A 223 5.29 -22.64 2.04
C ASP A 223 4.58 -21.63 1.12
N PRO A 224 5.31 -20.64 0.58
CA PRO A 224 4.77 -19.74 -0.43
C PRO A 224 4.39 -20.50 -1.70
N ARG A 225 3.24 -20.15 -2.27
CA ARG A 225 2.80 -20.64 -3.57
C ARG A 225 3.16 -19.62 -4.67
N PRO A 226 3.13 -20.01 -5.95
CA PRO A 226 3.37 -19.10 -7.07
C PRO A 226 2.47 -17.86 -6.99
N PHE A 227 2.96 -16.73 -7.48
CA PHE A 227 2.17 -15.50 -7.59
C PHE A 227 0.98 -15.73 -8.53
N PRO A 228 -0.18 -15.16 -8.19
CA PRO A 228 -1.30 -15.07 -9.12
C PRO A 228 -1.00 -14.08 -10.25
N THR A 229 -1.82 -14.14 -11.29
CA THR A 229 -1.86 -13.13 -12.34
C THR A 229 -3.01 -12.17 -12.08
N LEU A 230 -2.75 -10.87 -12.12
CA LEU A 230 -3.77 -9.85 -12.11
C LEU A 230 -3.96 -9.32 -13.54
N LYS A 231 -5.12 -9.58 -14.13
CA LYS A 231 -5.52 -8.99 -15.40
C LYS A 231 -6.20 -7.65 -15.13
N ILE A 232 -5.81 -6.63 -15.87
CA ILE A 232 -6.35 -5.27 -15.78
C ILE A 232 -6.94 -4.92 -17.14
N ALA A 233 -8.21 -4.54 -17.18
CA ALA A 233 -8.87 -4.09 -18.40
C ALA A 233 -8.13 -2.87 -18.98
N PRO A 234 -7.97 -2.75 -20.30
CA PRO A 234 -7.23 -1.64 -20.89
C PRO A 234 -7.99 -0.33 -20.69
N LYS A 235 -7.32 0.63 -20.04
CA LYS A 235 -7.77 2.01 -19.84
C LYS A 235 -6.67 2.98 -20.26
N SER A 236 -7.06 4.17 -20.67
CA SER A 236 -6.14 5.28 -20.99
C SER A 236 -6.07 6.34 -19.88
N ASP A 237 -7.01 6.29 -18.95
CA ASP A 237 -7.10 7.20 -17.81
C ASP A 237 -7.02 6.42 -16.49
N LEU A 238 -6.08 6.80 -15.62
CA LEU A 238 -5.88 6.19 -14.30
C LEU A 238 -7.10 6.34 -13.38
N PHE A 239 -7.84 7.43 -13.56
CA PHE A 239 -8.99 7.76 -12.70
C PHE A 239 -10.31 7.14 -13.18
N ALA A 240 -10.29 6.46 -14.33
CA ALA A 240 -11.45 5.78 -14.90
C ALA A 240 -11.50 4.28 -14.54
N PHE A 241 -10.57 3.78 -13.74
CA PHE A 241 -10.63 2.40 -13.28
C PHE A 241 -11.74 2.19 -12.24
N GLU A 242 -12.41 1.04 -12.37
CA GLU A 242 -13.42 0.55 -11.46
C GLU A 242 -13.04 -0.88 -11.00
N TYR A 243 -13.68 -1.38 -9.95
CA TYR A 243 -13.38 -2.71 -9.38
C TYR A 243 -13.46 -3.84 -10.42
N GLU A 244 -14.42 -3.76 -11.32
CA GLU A 244 -14.70 -4.75 -12.38
C GLU A 244 -13.61 -4.84 -13.44
N ASP A 245 -12.72 -3.83 -13.50
CA ASP A 245 -11.57 -3.83 -14.42
C ASP A 245 -10.44 -4.78 -13.97
N PHE A 246 -10.53 -5.35 -12.77
CA PHE A 246 -9.51 -6.21 -12.18
C PHE A 246 -9.96 -7.65 -12.04
N THR A 247 -9.25 -8.58 -12.68
CA THR A 247 -9.51 -10.01 -12.59
C THR A 247 -8.30 -10.76 -12.08
N LEU A 248 -8.44 -11.41 -10.91
CA LEU A 248 -7.38 -12.22 -10.30
C LEU A 248 -7.48 -13.66 -10.75
N GLU A 249 -6.42 -14.19 -11.35
CA GLU A 249 -6.34 -15.57 -11.81
C GLU A 249 -5.25 -16.36 -11.06
N GLY A 250 -5.55 -17.62 -10.76
CA GLY A 250 -4.57 -18.54 -10.17
C GLY A 250 -4.20 -18.26 -8.71
N TYR A 251 -4.97 -17.45 -7.98
CA TYR A 251 -4.69 -17.19 -6.56
C TYR A 251 -5.01 -18.41 -5.70
N ARG A 252 -3.97 -19.13 -5.32
CA ARG A 252 -4.02 -20.30 -4.43
C ARG A 252 -3.34 -19.95 -3.13
N ALA A 253 -4.08 -19.35 -2.20
CA ALA A 253 -3.55 -19.03 -0.86
C ALA A 253 -3.83 -20.15 0.15
N HIS A 254 -3.01 -20.20 1.20
CA HIS A 254 -3.38 -20.89 2.44
C HIS A 254 -4.58 -20.19 3.10
N PRO A 255 -5.32 -20.83 4.00
CA PRO A 255 -6.42 -20.20 4.73
C PRO A 255 -5.99 -18.90 5.42
N SER A 256 -6.94 -17.98 5.61
CA SER A 256 -6.69 -16.76 6.40
C SER A 256 -6.27 -17.10 7.83
N ILE A 257 -5.45 -16.25 8.41
CA ILE A 257 -5.10 -16.30 9.85
C ILE A 257 -5.69 -15.04 10.47
N LYS A 258 -6.61 -15.21 11.40
CA LYS A 258 -7.25 -14.08 12.10
C LYS A 258 -6.31 -13.54 13.17
N ALA A 259 -6.27 -12.21 13.30
CA ALA A 259 -5.57 -11.49 14.35
C ALA A 259 -6.39 -10.28 14.79
N PRO A 260 -6.31 -9.84 16.06
CA PRO A 260 -6.96 -8.63 16.52
C PRO A 260 -6.29 -7.41 15.88
N ILE A 261 -7.08 -6.37 15.57
CA ILE A 261 -6.53 -5.08 15.14
C ILE A 261 -6.05 -4.33 16.39
N ALA A 262 -4.88 -3.72 16.31
CA ALA A 262 -4.36 -2.85 17.37
C ALA A 262 -4.73 -1.39 17.02
N VAL A 263 -5.62 -0.79 17.80
CA VAL A 263 -6.18 0.57 17.64
C VAL A 263 -5.72 1.50 18.78
#